data_95f7ef41a0a6846897079905cc3b5f3d
#
_entry.id   95f7ef41a0a6846897079905cc3b5f3d
#
_cell.length_a   1.000
_cell.length_b   1.000
_cell.length_c   1.000
_cell.angle_alpha   90.00
_cell.angle_beta   90.00
_cell.angle_gamma   90.00
#
_symmetry.space_group_name_H-M   'P 1'
#
loop_
_entity.id
_entity.type
_entity.pdbx_description
1 polymer ?
#
loop_
_entity_poly.entity_id
_entity_poly.type
_entity_poly.pdbx_seq_one_letter_code
_entity_poly.pdbx_strand_id
1 'polypeptide(L)'
;MTDAASTPTSAPTRDAAAILRDDDAYTDSLIDFVTASPSSYHAAAEVARRLEAAGFTGADETVTWQEDLPRRGYVIRDGAIAAWALPETLSPGAGLRIVGAHTDSPALKLKPAAALVRSGWQLINAEVYGGPLLASFLDRELGLAGRLTSRDGDVHLVRTGPIARVCQIAPHLDRAVNDTLHLDRQTHLLPLWSLAGPDNAPDAVETYLCEVAGIDPAELAGHDVLT
;
A
#
# COMPACT_ATOMS: atom_id res chain seq x y z
N MET A 1 -49.26 -41.66 14.06
CA MET A 1 -47.87 -41.23 14.02
C MET A 1 -47.89 -39.88 13.34
N THR A 2 -47.94 -38.82 14.15
CA THR A 2 -48.01 -37.42 13.73
C THR A 2 -46.61 -36.82 13.84
N ASP A 3 -46.08 -36.44 12.70
CA ASP A 3 -44.75 -35.84 12.54
C ASP A 3 -44.81 -34.39 13.05
N ALA A 4 -44.02 -34.10 14.06
CA ALA A 4 -43.94 -32.78 14.66
C ALA A 4 -42.94 -31.94 13.83
N ALA A 5 -43.47 -31.03 13.01
CA ALA A 5 -42.70 -30.03 12.29
C ALA A 5 -41.95 -29.14 13.29
N SER A 6 -40.63 -29.19 13.30
CA SER A 6 -39.75 -28.29 14.08
C SER A 6 -39.81 -26.88 13.49
N THR A 7 -40.31 -25.98 14.27
CA THR A 7 -40.33 -24.52 13.98
C THR A 7 -38.87 -24.03 13.90
N PRO A 8 -38.47 -23.29 12.85
CA PRO A 8 -37.12 -22.72 12.80
C PRO A 8 -37.00 -21.62 13.87
N THR A 9 -36.04 -21.77 14.76
CA THR A 9 -35.66 -20.75 15.74
C THR A 9 -35.16 -19.50 14.99
N SER A 10 -35.92 -18.41 15.05
CA SER A 10 -35.49 -17.13 14.48
C SER A 10 -34.23 -16.65 15.18
N ALA A 11 -33.20 -16.33 14.42
CA ALA A 11 -32.00 -15.69 14.94
C ALA A 11 -32.38 -14.38 15.64
N PRO A 12 -31.74 -14.02 16.77
CA PRO A 12 -32.06 -12.79 17.48
C PRO A 12 -31.84 -11.58 16.55
N THR A 13 -32.87 -10.78 16.38
CA THR A 13 -32.79 -9.49 15.68
C THR A 13 -31.91 -8.56 16.49
N ARG A 14 -30.72 -8.22 15.95
CA ARG A 14 -29.87 -7.20 16.55
C ARG A 14 -30.59 -5.84 16.56
N ASP A 15 -30.43 -5.05 17.63
CA ASP A 15 -30.89 -3.68 17.69
C ASP A 15 -30.23 -2.86 16.56
N ALA A 16 -31.00 -2.17 15.73
CA ALA A 16 -30.53 -1.38 14.60
C ALA A 16 -29.51 -0.31 15.03
N ALA A 17 -29.67 0.29 16.20
CA ALA A 17 -28.73 1.27 16.74
C ALA A 17 -27.39 0.64 17.18
N ALA A 18 -27.41 -0.62 17.61
CA ALA A 18 -26.19 -1.36 17.92
C ALA A 18 -25.44 -1.78 16.64
N ILE A 19 -26.17 -2.20 15.59
CA ILE A 19 -25.59 -2.50 14.28
C ILE A 19 -24.91 -1.25 13.70
N LEU A 20 -25.57 -0.09 13.71
CA LEU A 20 -25.01 1.16 13.18
C LEU A 20 -23.75 1.59 13.93
N ARG A 21 -23.70 1.41 15.25
CA ARG A 21 -22.49 1.73 16.03
C ARG A 21 -21.34 0.76 15.77
N ASP A 22 -21.62 -0.51 15.59
CA ASP A 22 -20.64 -1.50 15.19
C ASP A 22 -20.12 -1.22 13.78
N ASP A 23 -21.00 -0.79 12.86
CA ASP A 23 -20.65 -0.47 11.47
C ASP A 23 -19.80 0.80 11.38
N ASP A 24 -20.11 1.84 12.18
CA ASP A 24 -19.29 3.07 12.25
C ASP A 24 -17.88 2.76 12.78
N ALA A 25 -17.76 2.02 13.88
CA ALA A 25 -16.47 1.65 14.44
C ALA A 25 -15.63 0.76 13.48
N TYR A 26 -16.28 -0.13 12.73
CA TYR A 26 -15.64 -0.93 11.72
C TYR A 26 -15.16 -0.07 10.54
N THR A 27 -15.99 0.87 10.09
CA THR A 27 -15.67 1.81 9.01
C THR A 27 -14.50 2.71 9.40
N ASP A 28 -14.51 3.27 10.60
CA ASP A 28 -13.41 4.08 11.13
C ASP A 28 -12.10 3.27 11.20
N SER A 29 -12.17 2.04 11.69
CA SER A 29 -11.01 1.13 11.71
C SER A 29 -10.46 0.81 10.31
N LEU A 30 -11.34 0.71 9.29
CA LEU A 30 -10.93 0.54 7.90
C LEU A 30 -10.26 1.80 7.35
N ILE A 31 -10.82 2.98 7.64
CA ILE A 31 -10.24 4.26 7.24
C ILE A 31 -8.85 4.43 7.85
N ASP A 32 -8.70 4.13 9.13
CA ASP A 32 -7.41 4.16 9.82
C ASP A 32 -6.40 3.20 9.18
N PHE A 33 -6.84 1.98 8.86
CA PHE A 33 -5.99 1.00 8.20
C PHE A 33 -5.52 1.47 6.82
N VAL A 34 -6.45 1.93 5.98
CA VAL A 34 -6.13 2.44 4.62
C VAL A 34 -5.20 3.65 4.71
N THR A 35 -5.47 4.56 5.65
CA THR A 35 -4.66 5.76 5.87
C THR A 35 -3.24 5.42 6.33
N ALA A 36 -3.08 4.40 7.15
CA ALA A 36 -1.76 3.92 7.60
C ALA A 36 -1.02 3.09 6.54
N SER A 37 -1.70 2.66 5.47
CA SER A 37 -1.21 1.67 4.48
C SER A 37 -1.05 2.25 3.07
N PRO A 38 -0.28 3.34 2.86
CA PRO A 38 -0.14 3.96 1.54
C PRO A 38 0.67 3.14 0.53
N SER A 39 1.32 2.06 0.96
CA SER A 39 2.00 1.07 0.10
C SER A 39 1.88 -0.32 0.70
N SER A 40 2.21 -1.37 -0.06
CA SER A 40 2.22 -2.75 0.44
C SER A 40 3.14 -2.94 1.65
N TYR A 41 4.27 -2.23 1.69
CA TYR A 41 5.20 -2.25 2.82
C TYR A 41 4.59 -1.68 4.10
N HIS A 42 3.89 -0.55 3.96
CA HIS A 42 3.15 0.05 5.08
C HIS A 42 1.97 -0.83 5.50
N ALA A 43 1.27 -1.45 4.54
CA ALA A 43 0.17 -2.37 4.84
C ALA A 43 0.65 -3.58 5.63
N ALA A 44 1.76 -4.20 5.25
CA ALA A 44 2.36 -5.31 6.01
C ALA A 44 2.77 -4.88 7.42
N ALA A 45 3.38 -3.71 7.56
CA ALA A 45 3.76 -3.15 8.87
C ALA A 45 2.55 -2.83 9.75
N GLU A 46 1.47 -2.25 9.19
CA GLU A 46 0.25 -1.94 9.95
C GLU A 46 -0.49 -3.21 10.35
N VAL A 47 -0.53 -4.24 9.49
CA VAL A 47 -1.09 -5.56 9.86
C VAL A 47 -0.28 -6.16 11.01
N ALA A 48 1.06 -6.14 10.94
CA ALA A 48 1.92 -6.63 12.02
C ALA A 48 1.64 -5.90 13.34
N ARG A 49 1.60 -4.57 13.32
CA ARG A 49 1.27 -3.76 14.49
C ARG A 49 -0.09 -4.12 15.11
N ARG A 50 -1.11 -4.36 14.29
CA ARG A 50 -2.45 -4.81 14.76
C ARG A 50 -2.40 -6.23 15.32
N LEU A 51 -1.63 -7.12 14.70
CA LEU A 51 -1.43 -8.48 15.18
C LEU A 51 -0.71 -8.50 16.53
N GLU A 52 0.34 -7.69 16.70
CA GLU A 52 1.06 -7.53 17.97
C GLU A 52 0.12 -7.05 19.10
N ALA A 53 -0.69 -6.03 18.80
CA ALA A 53 -1.72 -5.56 19.74
C ALA A 53 -2.75 -6.64 20.12
N ALA A 54 -2.95 -7.65 19.25
CA ALA A 54 -3.79 -8.81 19.47
C ALA A 54 -3.04 -10.02 20.09
N GLY A 55 -1.77 -9.86 20.49
CA GLY A 55 -0.96 -10.88 21.15
C GLY A 55 -0.30 -11.88 20.19
N PHE A 56 -0.06 -11.51 18.95
CA PHE A 56 0.79 -12.26 18.02
C PHE A 56 2.26 -11.85 18.19
N THR A 57 3.16 -12.74 17.82
CA THR A 57 4.61 -12.53 17.88
C THR A 57 5.22 -12.69 16.50
N GLY A 58 6.11 -11.77 16.11
CA GLY A 58 6.92 -11.93 14.92
C GLY A 58 7.83 -13.16 15.01
N ALA A 59 7.85 -13.98 13.99
CA ALA A 59 8.71 -15.14 13.92
C ALA A 59 9.94 -14.82 13.06
N ASP A 60 11.12 -15.23 13.53
CA ASP A 60 12.38 -15.10 12.81
C ASP A 60 12.51 -16.26 11.80
N GLU A 61 12.62 -15.95 10.50
CA GLU A 61 12.78 -16.94 9.45
C GLU A 61 14.23 -17.42 9.29
N THR A 62 15.19 -16.82 9.98
CA THR A 62 16.60 -17.22 9.95
C THR A 62 16.89 -18.41 10.87
N VAL A 63 15.95 -18.75 11.76
CA VAL A 63 16.05 -19.88 12.69
C VAL A 63 15.09 -21.00 12.33
N THR A 64 15.38 -22.20 12.81
CA THR A 64 14.50 -23.37 12.59
C THR A 64 13.29 -23.32 13.51
N TRP A 65 12.08 -23.37 12.94
CA TRP A 65 10.83 -23.23 13.68
C TRP A 65 10.30 -24.49 14.40
N GLN A 66 11.10 -25.55 14.46
CA GLN A 66 10.61 -26.84 14.98
C GLN A 66 10.25 -26.83 16.48
N GLU A 67 10.90 -25.97 17.28
CA GLU A 67 10.72 -25.95 18.74
C GLU A 67 10.11 -24.62 19.24
N ASP A 68 10.31 -23.50 18.53
CA ASP A 68 9.99 -22.15 18.99
C ASP A 68 8.93 -21.41 18.14
N LEU A 69 8.17 -22.14 17.32
CA LEU A 69 7.11 -21.49 16.54
C LEU A 69 6.02 -20.95 17.48
N PRO A 70 5.78 -19.62 17.50
CA PRO A 70 4.74 -19.04 18.34
C PRO A 70 3.37 -19.57 17.89
N ARG A 71 2.49 -19.89 18.84
CA ARG A 71 1.14 -20.38 18.51
C ARG A 71 0.29 -19.34 17.81
N ARG A 72 0.55 -18.08 18.07
CA ARG A 72 0.02 -16.91 17.36
C ARG A 72 1.21 -16.13 16.85
N GLY A 73 1.50 -16.28 15.57
CA GLY A 73 2.70 -15.70 14.98
C GLY A 73 2.43 -15.05 13.64
N TYR A 74 3.40 -14.28 13.18
CA TYR A 74 3.43 -13.73 11.83
C TYR A 74 4.87 -13.62 11.32
N VAL A 75 5.01 -13.54 10.01
CA VAL A 75 6.26 -13.19 9.31
C VAL A 75 5.95 -12.12 8.25
N ILE A 76 6.91 -11.23 8.05
CA ILE A 76 6.87 -10.23 6.98
C ILE A 76 7.95 -10.57 5.97
N ARG A 77 7.58 -10.58 4.69
CA ARG A 77 8.52 -10.60 3.57
C ARG A 77 8.22 -9.42 2.66
N ASP A 78 9.03 -8.40 2.75
CA ASP A 78 8.84 -7.15 2.00
C ASP A 78 7.45 -6.52 2.23
N GLY A 79 6.65 -6.40 1.18
CA GLY A 79 5.27 -5.93 1.25
C GLY A 79 4.23 -7.03 1.49
N ALA A 80 4.64 -8.24 1.84
CA ALA A 80 3.75 -9.35 2.16
C ALA A 80 3.84 -9.75 3.63
N ILE A 81 2.73 -10.24 4.18
CA ILE A 81 2.67 -10.77 5.54
C ILE A 81 1.90 -12.09 5.55
N ALA A 82 2.39 -13.06 6.31
CA ALA A 82 1.67 -14.28 6.64
C ALA A 82 1.50 -14.38 8.16
N ALA A 83 0.30 -14.68 8.63
CA ALA A 83 0.02 -14.84 10.05
C ALA A 83 -0.74 -16.14 10.30
N TRP A 84 -0.56 -16.69 11.49
CA TRP A 84 -1.23 -17.92 11.89
C TRP A 84 -1.66 -17.88 13.36
N ALA A 85 -2.74 -18.60 13.66
CA ALA A 85 -3.19 -18.86 15.02
C ALA A 85 -3.47 -20.35 15.17
N LEU A 86 -2.70 -21.02 16.00
CA LEU A 86 -2.83 -22.44 16.29
C LEU A 86 -3.72 -22.63 17.51
N PRO A 87 -4.65 -23.61 17.49
CA PRO A 87 -5.44 -23.97 18.67
C PRO A 87 -4.56 -24.55 19.79
N GLU A 88 -5.03 -24.54 21.02
CA GLU A 88 -4.28 -25.13 22.17
C GLU A 88 -3.92 -26.59 21.93
N THR A 89 -4.80 -27.32 21.28
CA THR A 89 -4.59 -28.74 20.93
C THR A 89 -4.72 -28.90 19.41
N LEU A 90 -3.64 -29.32 18.76
CA LEU A 90 -3.62 -29.72 17.38
C LEU A 90 -3.91 -31.21 17.26
N SER A 91 -5.03 -31.58 16.66
CA SER A 91 -5.33 -32.96 16.35
C SER A 91 -4.63 -33.41 15.07
N PRO A 92 -4.09 -34.61 14.97
CA PRO A 92 -3.62 -35.14 13.69
C PRO A 92 -4.71 -35.04 12.60
N GLY A 93 -4.40 -34.45 11.45
CA GLY A 93 -5.35 -34.26 10.36
C GLY A 93 -6.30 -33.08 10.54
N ALA A 94 -6.09 -32.19 11.50
CA ALA A 94 -6.84 -30.93 11.60
C ALA A 94 -6.72 -30.12 10.29
N GLY A 95 -7.86 -29.67 9.79
CA GLY A 95 -7.91 -28.84 8.56
C GLY A 95 -7.38 -27.42 8.83
N LEU A 96 -6.80 -26.81 7.80
CA LEU A 96 -6.40 -25.41 7.80
C LEU A 96 -7.55 -24.53 7.27
N ARG A 97 -7.75 -23.37 7.87
CA ARG A 97 -8.59 -22.29 7.36
C ARG A 97 -7.68 -21.19 6.88
N ILE A 98 -7.64 -20.93 5.58
CA ILE A 98 -6.74 -19.95 4.96
C ILE A 98 -7.60 -18.81 4.42
N VAL A 99 -7.25 -17.57 4.80
CA VAL A 99 -7.78 -16.35 4.22
C VAL A 99 -6.62 -15.65 3.51
N GLY A 100 -6.81 -15.31 2.24
CA GLY A 100 -5.81 -14.63 1.43
C GLY A 100 -6.36 -13.34 0.85
N ALA A 101 -5.52 -12.30 0.83
CA ALA A 101 -5.79 -11.03 0.18
C ALA A 101 -4.48 -10.46 -0.35
N HIS A 102 -4.54 -9.50 -1.28
CA HIS A 102 -3.36 -8.75 -1.71
C HIS A 102 -3.11 -7.55 -0.80
N THR A 103 -1.86 -7.11 -0.69
CA THR A 103 -1.44 -5.92 0.07
C THR A 103 -1.08 -4.73 -0.83
N ASP A 104 -0.78 -4.97 -2.10
CA ASP A 104 -0.46 -3.95 -3.09
C ASP A 104 -1.73 -3.31 -3.68
N SER A 105 -1.56 -2.18 -4.36
CA SER A 105 -2.63 -1.51 -5.10
C SER A 105 -2.11 -0.97 -6.41
N PRO A 106 -2.94 -0.86 -7.46
CA PRO A 106 -2.55 -0.23 -8.70
C PRO A 106 -2.13 1.23 -8.48
N ALA A 107 -1.00 1.63 -9.05
CA ALA A 107 -0.37 2.93 -8.79
C ALA A 107 0.55 3.34 -9.94
N LEU A 108 1.23 4.47 -9.80
CA LEU A 108 2.38 4.83 -10.63
C LEU A 108 3.65 4.52 -9.83
N LYS A 109 4.46 3.59 -10.33
CA LYS A 109 5.69 3.14 -9.69
C LYS A 109 6.87 3.93 -10.21
N LEU A 110 7.70 4.45 -9.32
CA LEU A 110 8.92 5.16 -9.67
C LEU A 110 9.89 4.21 -10.38
N LYS A 111 10.49 4.70 -11.47
CA LYS A 111 11.61 4.02 -12.15
C LYS A 111 12.91 4.25 -11.38
N PRO A 112 13.94 3.41 -11.56
CA PRO A 112 15.22 3.56 -10.85
C PRO A 112 15.87 4.94 -10.98
N ALA A 113 15.70 5.62 -12.13
CA ALA A 113 16.02 7.04 -12.30
C ALA A 113 14.71 7.82 -12.19
N ALA A 114 14.37 8.25 -10.99
CA ALA A 114 13.05 8.78 -10.68
C ALA A 114 12.84 10.23 -11.12
N ALA A 115 13.89 11.00 -11.38
CA ALA A 115 13.78 12.37 -11.87
C ALA A 115 13.89 12.46 -13.39
N LEU A 116 13.06 13.29 -14.01
CA LEU A 116 13.08 13.57 -15.44
C LEU A 116 12.80 15.05 -15.67
N VAL A 117 13.62 15.72 -16.48
CA VAL A 117 13.40 17.10 -16.89
C VAL A 117 12.91 17.13 -18.34
N ARG A 118 11.76 17.79 -18.58
CA ARG A 118 11.20 18.00 -19.91
C ARG A 118 10.57 19.40 -20.01
N SER A 119 10.94 20.15 -21.04
CA SER A 119 10.36 21.46 -21.36
C SER A 119 10.32 22.44 -20.17
N GLY A 120 11.35 22.44 -19.32
CA GLY A 120 11.41 23.32 -18.15
C GLY A 120 10.61 22.83 -16.93
N TRP A 121 10.08 21.60 -16.99
CA TRP A 121 9.40 20.96 -15.88
C TRP A 121 10.23 19.79 -15.31
N GLN A 122 10.19 19.64 -14.01
CA GLN A 122 10.70 18.47 -13.35
C GLN A 122 9.55 17.49 -13.11
N LEU A 123 9.67 16.31 -13.68
CA LEU A 123 8.69 15.25 -13.64
C LEU A 123 9.22 14.07 -12.81
N ILE A 124 8.31 13.34 -12.20
CA ILE A 124 8.61 12.04 -11.62
C ILE A 124 8.53 11.00 -12.73
N ASN A 125 9.64 10.31 -12.98
CA ASN A 125 9.73 9.26 -13.97
C ASN A 125 9.13 7.98 -13.40
N ALA A 126 7.91 7.69 -13.79
CA ALA A 126 7.14 6.57 -13.27
C ALA A 126 6.58 5.70 -14.40
N GLU A 127 6.15 4.52 -14.03
CA GLU A 127 5.42 3.61 -14.92
C GLU A 127 4.16 3.10 -14.22
N VAL A 128 3.19 2.69 -15.03
CA VAL A 128 1.93 2.13 -14.52
C VAL A 128 2.19 0.76 -13.89
N TYR A 129 1.87 0.61 -12.63
CA TYR A 129 1.89 -0.65 -11.90
C TYR A 129 0.47 -1.20 -11.76
N GLY A 130 0.27 -2.47 -12.15
CA GLY A 130 -1.02 -3.13 -12.08
C GLY A 130 -2.02 -2.65 -13.13
N GLY A 131 -3.30 -2.66 -12.78
CA GLY A 131 -4.42 -2.29 -13.66
C GLY A 131 -5.24 -1.11 -13.13
N PRO A 132 -4.66 0.11 -12.98
CA PRO A 132 -5.39 1.26 -12.47
C PRO A 132 -6.40 1.82 -13.49
N LEU A 133 -7.38 2.54 -12.98
CA LEU A 133 -8.18 3.46 -13.77
C LEU A 133 -7.33 4.70 -14.06
N LEU A 134 -6.68 4.76 -15.22
CA LEU A 134 -5.69 5.79 -15.56
C LEU A 134 -6.23 7.22 -15.41
N ALA A 135 -7.48 7.45 -15.80
CA ALA A 135 -8.12 8.76 -15.69
C ALA A 135 -8.28 9.24 -14.24
N SER A 136 -8.28 8.34 -13.26
CA SER A 136 -8.40 8.70 -11.85
C SER A 136 -7.16 9.39 -11.28
N PHE A 137 -6.03 9.34 -11.96
CA PHE A 137 -4.80 10.02 -11.57
C PHE A 137 -4.72 11.47 -12.06
N LEU A 138 -5.56 11.84 -13.06
CA LEU A 138 -5.54 13.19 -13.63
C LEU A 138 -6.01 14.24 -12.62
N ASP A 139 -5.27 15.34 -12.53
CA ASP A 139 -5.52 16.50 -11.66
C ASP A 139 -5.72 16.17 -10.16
N ARG A 140 -5.27 15.01 -9.77
CA ARG A 140 -5.26 14.58 -8.37
C ARG A 140 -3.91 14.89 -7.72
N GLU A 141 -3.94 15.36 -6.50
CA GLU A 141 -2.74 15.51 -5.69
C GLU A 141 -2.23 14.12 -5.28
N LEU A 142 -0.96 13.86 -5.59
CA LEU A 142 -0.31 12.58 -5.37
C LEU A 142 0.82 12.72 -4.36
N GLY A 143 0.83 11.84 -3.38
CA GLY A 143 1.97 11.57 -2.51
C GLY A 143 2.79 10.41 -3.03
N LEU A 144 3.96 10.19 -2.45
CA LEU A 144 4.82 9.05 -2.70
C LEU A 144 4.95 8.21 -1.42
N ALA A 145 4.87 6.90 -1.56
CA ALA A 145 5.06 5.98 -0.44
C ALA A 145 5.69 4.67 -0.88
N GLY A 146 6.52 4.10 -0.03
CA GLY A 146 7.21 2.85 -0.32
C GLY A 146 8.34 2.58 0.64
N ARG A 147 9.41 1.97 0.14
CA ARG A 147 10.63 1.71 0.90
C ARG A 147 11.87 2.24 0.17
N LEU A 148 12.84 2.64 0.96
CA LEU A 148 14.21 2.88 0.56
C LEU A 148 15.08 1.78 1.17
N THR A 149 16.09 1.34 0.44
CA THR A 149 17.05 0.37 0.94
C THR A 149 18.43 1.03 0.93
N SER A 150 19.09 1.02 2.07
CA SER A 150 20.46 1.53 2.22
C SER A 150 21.51 0.49 1.78
N ARG A 151 22.76 0.91 1.61
CA ARG A 151 23.87 0.05 1.14
C ARG A 151 24.25 -1.05 2.12
N ASP A 152 23.97 -0.88 3.40
CA ASP A 152 24.13 -1.88 4.45
C ASP A 152 22.95 -2.87 4.52
N GLY A 153 21.90 -2.65 3.74
CA GLY A 153 20.73 -3.53 3.63
C GLY A 153 19.55 -3.13 4.50
N ASP A 154 19.66 -2.04 5.27
CA ASP A 154 18.55 -1.55 6.08
C ASP A 154 17.41 -1.02 5.21
N VAL A 155 16.18 -1.25 5.67
CA VAL A 155 14.95 -0.85 4.97
C VAL A 155 14.26 0.27 5.74
N HIS A 156 14.00 1.37 5.05
CA HIS A 156 13.33 2.55 5.58
C HIS A 156 12.01 2.77 4.86
N LEU A 157 10.90 2.76 5.59
CA LEU A 157 9.62 3.13 5.03
C LEU A 157 9.56 4.65 4.86
N VAL A 158 9.10 5.08 3.68
CA VAL A 158 8.97 6.50 3.35
C VAL A 158 7.55 6.80 2.90
N ARG A 159 7.03 7.95 3.37
CA ARG A 159 5.74 8.50 2.96
C ARG A 159 5.83 10.01 2.90
N THR A 160 5.41 10.60 1.79
CA THR A 160 5.32 12.06 1.63
C THR A 160 3.88 12.54 1.83
N GLY A 161 3.71 13.86 1.97
CA GLY A 161 2.43 14.51 1.68
C GLY A 161 2.18 14.58 0.17
N PRO A 162 1.12 15.29 -0.27
CA PRO A 162 0.82 15.52 -1.67
C PRO A 162 1.87 16.49 -2.26
N ILE A 163 2.69 15.99 -3.18
CA ILE A 163 3.83 16.72 -3.76
C ILE A 163 3.84 16.74 -5.28
N ALA A 164 2.99 15.95 -5.92
CA ALA A 164 3.01 15.81 -7.37
C ALA A 164 1.59 15.75 -7.95
N ARG A 165 1.48 15.96 -9.25
CA ARG A 165 0.18 15.90 -9.97
C ARG A 165 0.38 15.44 -11.40
N VAL A 166 -0.45 14.54 -11.89
CA VAL A 166 -0.59 14.26 -13.33
C VAL A 166 -1.55 15.29 -13.91
N CYS A 167 -1.02 16.24 -14.68
CA CYS A 167 -1.80 17.36 -15.19
C CYS A 167 -2.65 16.95 -16.40
N GLN A 168 -3.93 17.27 -16.38
CA GLN A 168 -4.77 17.27 -17.57
C GLN A 168 -4.61 18.61 -18.31
N ILE A 169 -4.66 18.57 -19.64
CA ILE A 169 -4.53 19.76 -20.47
C ILE A 169 -5.90 20.28 -20.93
N ALA A 170 -5.94 21.59 -21.20
CA ALA A 170 -7.18 22.24 -21.65
C ALA A 170 -7.58 21.77 -23.06
N PRO A 171 -8.89 21.80 -23.40
CA PRO A 171 -9.39 21.42 -24.75
C PRO A 171 -8.77 22.23 -25.89
N HIS A 172 -8.19 23.39 -25.61
CA HIS A 172 -7.46 24.19 -26.61
C HIS A 172 -6.18 23.50 -27.10
N LEU A 173 -5.58 22.63 -26.27
CA LEU A 173 -4.35 21.89 -26.58
C LEU A 173 -4.64 20.44 -26.99
N ASP A 174 -5.78 19.90 -26.56
CA ASP A 174 -6.30 18.60 -26.97
C ASP A 174 -7.80 18.73 -27.28
N ARG A 175 -8.14 18.96 -28.54
CA ARG A 175 -9.53 19.22 -28.96
C ARG A 175 -10.44 18.01 -28.82
N ALA A 176 -9.88 16.79 -28.77
CA ALA A 176 -10.63 15.55 -28.69
C ALA A 176 -10.89 15.10 -27.25
N VAL A 177 -10.30 15.76 -26.25
CA VAL A 177 -10.32 15.29 -24.85
C VAL A 177 -11.73 15.07 -24.29
N ASN A 178 -12.71 15.87 -24.74
CA ASN A 178 -14.10 15.74 -24.28
C ASN A 178 -14.88 14.64 -25.01
N ASP A 179 -14.40 14.20 -26.17
CA ASP A 179 -15.04 13.14 -26.99
C ASP A 179 -14.36 11.79 -26.71
N THR A 180 -13.02 11.80 -26.59
CA THR A 180 -12.22 10.60 -26.38
C THR A 180 -10.97 10.94 -25.57
N LEU A 181 -10.92 10.48 -24.33
CA LEU A 181 -9.72 10.56 -23.49
C LEU A 181 -8.79 9.38 -23.81
N HIS A 182 -7.68 9.65 -24.48
CA HIS A 182 -6.63 8.68 -24.75
C HIS A 182 -5.40 8.97 -23.89
N LEU A 183 -5.01 8.04 -23.04
CA LEU A 183 -3.86 8.18 -22.13
C LEU A 183 -2.75 7.21 -22.53
N ASP A 184 -1.65 7.75 -23.03
CA ASP A 184 -0.40 7.02 -23.20
C ASP A 184 0.29 6.85 -21.83
N ARG A 185 0.63 5.59 -21.50
CA ARG A 185 1.15 5.24 -20.17
C ARG A 185 2.56 5.78 -19.91
N GLN A 186 3.34 6.10 -20.93
CA GLN A 186 4.73 6.55 -20.78
C GLN A 186 4.90 8.07 -20.87
N THR A 187 3.94 8.77 -21.48
CA THR A 187 4.06 10.20 -21.75
C THR A 187 3.02 11.05 -21.03
N HIS A 188 1.81 10.54 -20.82
CA HIS A 188 0.70 11.30 -20.26
C HIS A 188 0.53 11.13 -18.75
N LEU A 189 1.19 10.14 -18.14
CA LEU A 189 1.04 9.78 -16.74
C LEU A 189 2.31 10.06 -15.90
N LEU A 190 3.17 10.96 -16.37
CA LEU A 190 4.32 11.41 -15.60
C LEU A 190 3.90 12.51 -14.64
N PRO A 191 3.96 12.31 -13.32
CA PRO A 191 3.57 13.33 -12.37
C PRO A 191 4.51 14.53 -12.44
N LEU A 192 3.94 15.73 -12.52
CA LEU A 192 4.65 16.99 -12.39
C LEU A 192 4.97 17.20 -10.91
N TRP A 193 6.24 17.49 -10.61
CA TRP A 193 6.72 17.73 -9.26
C TRP A 193 7.09 19.19 -9.01
N SER A 194 7.90 19.79 -9.92
CA SER A 194 8.34 21.18 -9.78
C SER A 194 8.71 21.82 -11.13
N LEU A 195 9.08 23.09 -11.09
CA LEU A 195 9.76 23.73 -12.21
C LEU A 195 11.22 23.30 -12.25
N ALA A 196 11.72 23.05 -13.46
CA ALA A 196 13.14 22.82 -13.66
C ALA A 196 13.92 24.11 -13.38
N GLY A 197 14.92 24.04 -12.52
CA GLY A 197 15.83 25.12 -12.17
C GLY A 197 17.29 24.74 -12.45
N PRO A 198 18.23 25.68 -12.22
CA PRO A 198 19.66 25.40 -12.41
C PRO A 198 20.21 24.32 -11.47
N ASP A 199 19.53 24.07 -10.37
CA ASP A 199 19.94 23.13 -9.31
C ASP A 199 19.23 21.76 -9.39
N ASN A 200 18.55 21.47 -10.52
CA ASN A 200 17.86 20.18 -10.69
C ASN A 200 18.85 19.06 -10.95
N ALA A 201 19.25 18.41 -9.87
CA ALA A 201 20.05 17.20 -9.93
C ALA A 201 19.25 16.04 -10.56
N PRO A 202 19.90 15.13 -11.28
CA PRO A 202 19.24 13.96 -11.88
C PRO A 202 18.68 12.98 -10.85
N ASP A 203 19.05 13.12 -9.58
CA ASP A 203 18.63 12.34 -8.42
C ASP A 203 17.79 13.14 -7.40
N ALA A 204 17.19 14.26 -7.85
CA ALA A 204 16.48 15.18 -6.96
C ALA A 204 15.28 14.52 -6.24
N VAL A 205 14.56 13.59 -6.89
CA VAL A 205 13.44 12.87 -6.29
C VAL A 205 13.94 11.90 -5.22
N GLU A 206 15.00 11.16 -5.51
CA GLU A 206 15.63 10.21 -4.60
C GLU A 206 16.22 10.94 -3.38
N THR A 207 16.90 12.07 -3.60
CA THR A 207 17.43 12.92 -2.53
C THR A 207 16.32 13.40 -1.60
N TYR A 208 15.21 13.91 -2.15
CA TYR A 208 14.06 14.34 -1.36
C TYR A 208 13.46 13.18 -0.55
N LEU A 209 13.35 11.99 -1.14
CA LEU A 209 12.84 10.80 -0.41
C LEU A 209 13.79 10.40 0.73
N CYS A 210 15.10 10.50 0.53
CA CYS A 210 16.10 10.26 1.57
C CYS A 210 15.97 11.26 2.72
N GLU A 211 15.79 12.55 2.41
CA GLU A 211 15.55 13.58 3.42
C GLU A 211 14.30 13.29 4.26
N VAL A 212 13.19 12.88 3.60
CA VAL A 212 11.95 12.50 4.30
C VAL A 212 12.15 11.27 5.19
N ALA A 213 12.95 10.30 4.74
CA ALA A 213 13.26 9.10 5.51
C ALA A 213 14.34 9.29 6.58
N GLY A 214 15.07 10.42 6.55
CA GLY A 214 16.16 10.71 7.49
C GLY A 214 17.43 9.89 7.23
N ILE A 215 17.71 9.54 5.97
CA ILE A 215 18.92 8.81 5.54
C ILE A 215 19.78 9.69 4.64
N ASP A 216 21.10 9.46 4.66
CA ASP A 216 22.01 10.12 3.74
C ASP A 216 21.77 9.62 2.30
N PRO A 217 21.53 10.51 1.30
CA PRO A 217 21.39 10.11 -0.10
C PRO A 217 22.56 9.28 -0.63
N ALA A 218 23.79 9.48 -0.11
CA ALA A 218 24.96 8.70 -0.48
C ALA A 218 24.87 7.20 -0.06
N GLU A 219 24.04 6.92 0.94
CA GLU A 219 23.82 5.57 1.45
C GLU A 219 22.68 4.84 0.72
N LEU A 220 21.92 5.52 -0.13
CA LEU A 220 20.83 4.90 -0.90
C LEU A 220 21.39 3.85 -1.87
N ALA A 221 20.91 2.61 -1.74
CA ALA A 221 21.16 1.53 -2.68
C ALA A 221 20.05 1.38 -3.72
N GLY A 222 18.80 1.66 -3.32
CA GLY A 222 17.66 1.56 -4.21
C GLY A 222 16.34 1.91 -3.50
N HIS A 223 15.29 1.97 -4.30
CA HIS A 223 13.95 2.29 -3.81
C HIS A 223 12.88 1.45 -4.49
N ASP A 224 11.77 1.26 -3.79
CA ASP A 224 10.53 0.71 -4.31
C ASP A 224 9.37 1.59 -3.80
N VAL A 225 9.06 2.62 -4.60
CA VAL A 225 8.16 3.71 -4.23
C VAL A 225 7.08 3.87 -5.29
N LEU A 226 5.87 4.16 -4.84
CA LEU A 226 4.68 4.33 -5.66
C LEU A 226 3.94 5.63 -5.27
N THR A 227 2.96 6.05 -6.11
CA THR A 227 2.08 7.19 -5.82
C THR A 227 0.82 6.77 -5.09
#